data_bd5b940d319f6c4d8a566b5a6855192a
#
_entry.id   bd5b940d319f6c4d8a566b5a6855192a
#
_cell.length_a   1.000
_cell.length_b   1.000
_cell.length_c   1.000
_cell.angle_alpha   90.00
_cell.angle_beta   90.00
_cell.angle_gamma   90.00
#
_symmetry.space_group_name_H-M   'P 1'
#
loop_
_entity.id
_entity.type
_entity.pdbx_description
1 polymer ?
#
loop_
_entity_poly.entity_id
_entity_poly.type
_entity_poly.pdbx_seq_one_letter_code
_entity_poly.pdbx_strand_id
1 'polypeptide(L)'
;EFYAEDAGRADLDFLAQLTEAVIAAGADVVNIPDTTGYCLPHLYGKRIQYLFEKVKNIDRAVISVHCHNDLGLATANTISGLIHGARQAEVTINGIGERAGNTSLEEIAMIVKTHQDLGLYTDIKSERLYDLSLLVSDLM
;
A
#
# COMPACT_ATOMS: atom_id res chain seq x y z
N GLU A 1 -4.86 -8.80 -11.08
CA GLU A 1 -4.75 -8.32 -9.69
C GLU A 1 -5.99 -8.71 -8.89
N PHE A 2 -5.81 -9.06 -7.61
CA PHE A 2 -6.88 -9.40 -6.67
C PHE A 2 -6.84 -8.46 -5.46
N TYR A 3 -7.99 -7.97 -5.02
CA TYR A 3 -8.14 -7.09 -3.86
C TYR A 3 -8.81 -7.83 -2.71
N ALA A 4 -8.12 -7.99 -1.59
CA ALA A 4 -8.68 -8.52 -0.36
C ALA A 4 -9.38 -7.39 0.42
N GLU A 5 -10.59 -6.98 -0.05
CA GLU A 5 -11.33 -5.88 0.55
C GLU A 5 -11.44 -6.03 2.07
N ASP A 6 -11.23 -4.93 2.78
CA ASP A 6 -11.24 -4.85 4.25
C ASP A 6 -10.16 -5.72 4.94
N ALA A 7 -9.07 -6.01 4.23
CA ALA A 7 -7.96 -6.80 4.77
C ALA A 7 -7.39 -6.22 6.07
N GLY A 8 -7.46 -4.90 6.25
CA GLY A 8 -7.01 -4.22 7.46
C GLY A 8 -7.66 -4.74 8.75
N ARG A 9 -8.91 -5.25 8.68
CA ARG A 9 -9.68 -5.79 9.81
C ARG A 9 -9.88 -7.29 9.77
N ALA A 10 -9.48 -7.95 8.68
CA ALA A 10 -9.67 -9.40 8.52
C ALA A 10 -8.82 -10.19 9.52
N ASP A 11 -9.29 -11.40 9.87
CA ASP A 11 -8.49 -12.38 10.58
C ASP A 11 -7.23 -12.72 9.78
N LEU A 12 -6.07 -12.83 10.46
CA LEU A 12 -4.78 -12.99 9.79
C LEU A 12 -4.63 -14.37 9.14
N ASP A 13 -5.11 -15.43 9.79
CA ASP A 13 -5.02 -16.79 9.25
C ASP A 13 -5.93 -16.95 8.04
N PHE A 14 -7.14 -16.40 8.09
CA PHE A 14 -8.05 -16.35 6.95
C PHE A 14 -7.44 -15.56 5.78
N LEU A 15 -6.87 -14.38 6.05
CA LEU A 15 -6.24 -13.54 5.03
C LEU A 15 -5.06 -14.26 4.36
N ALA A 16 -4.25 -15.00 5.14
CA ALA A 16 -3.15 -15.79 4.59
C ALA A 16 -3.66 -16.94 3.71
N GLN A 17 -4.70 -17.67 4.13
CA GLN A 17 -5.32 -18.73 3.34
C GLN A 17 -5.92 -18.17 2.04
N LEU A 18 -6.63 -17.06 2.10
CA LEU A 18 -7.18 -16.39 0.93
C LEU A 18 -6.07 -15.97 -0.05
N THR A 19 -5.01 -15.34 0.47
CA THR A 19 -3.86 -14.90 -0.34
C THR A 19 -3.21 -16.10 -1.04
N GLU A 20 -2.94 -17.20 -0.33
CA GLU A 20 -2.39 -18.42 -0.92
C GLU A 20 -3.30 -18.98 -2.04
N ALA A 21 -4.60 -19.00 -1.81
CA ALA A 21 -5.57 -19.52 -2.77
C ALA A 21 -5.68 -18.67 -4.04
N VAL A 22 -5.72 -17.33 -3.92
CA VAL A 22 -5.83 -16.47 -5.10
C VAL A 22 -4.54 -16.43 -5.92
N ILE A 23 -3.37 -16.53 -5.30
CA ILE A 23 -2.09 -16.69 -5.98
C ILE A 23 -2.07 -18.05 -6.73
N ALA A 24 -2.53 -19.12 -6.09
CA ALA A 24 -2.63 -20.42 -6.75
C ALA A 24 -3.61 -20.42 -7.94
N ALA A 25 -4.65 -19.60 -7.89
CA ALA A 25 -5.60 -19.38 -8.98
C ALA A 25 -5.07 -18.46 -10.11
N GLY A 26 -3.87 -17.89 -9.95
CA GLY A 26 -3.19 -17.09 -10.98
C GLY A 26 -3.19 -15.58 -10.77
N ALA A 27 -3.40 -15.11 -9.56
CA ALA A 27 -3.20 -13.68 -9.27
C ALA A 27 -1.70 -13.35 -9.25
N ASP A 28 -1.26 -12.39 -10.07
CA ASP A 28 0.12 -11.88 -10.10
C ASP A 28 0.35 -10.75 -9.11
N VAL A 29 -0.72 -10.08 -8.69
CA VAL A 29 -0.70 -9.02 -7.68
C VAL A 29 -1.84 -9.25 -6.71
N VAL A 30 -1.55 -9.20 -5.41
CA VAL A 30 -2.56 -9.26 -4.34
C VAL A 30 -2.49 -7.98 -3.51
N ASN A 31 -3.55 -7.21 -3.56
CA ASN A 31 -3.66 -5.96 -2.80
C ASN A 31 -4.28 -6.20 -1.42
N ILE A 32 -3.65 -5.63 -0.41
CA ILE A 32 -4.03 -5.74 1.01
C ILE A 32 -4.47 -4.35 1.50
N PRO A 33 -5.75 -3.96 1.34
CA PRO A 33 -6.17 -2.62 1.67
C PRO A 33 -6.47 -2.40 3.16
N ASP A 34 -6.10 -1.23 3.65
CA ASP A 34 -6.69 -0.60 4.83
C ASP A 34 -7.93 0.19 4.39
N THR A 35 -9.00 -0.53 4.09
CA THR A 35 -10.21 0.01 3.46
C THR A 35 -10.90 1.07 4.31
N THR A 36 -10.89 0.91 5.62
CA THR A 36 -11.51 1.85 6.56
C THR A 36 -10.57 2.97 7.01
N GLY A 37 -9.27 2.88 6.69
CA GLY A 37 -8.28 3.85 7.14
C GLY A 37 -8.01 3.85 8.64
N TYR A 38 -8.25 2.72 9.33
CA TYR A 38 -8.18 2.62 10.79
C TYR A 38 -6.94 1.89 11.30
N CYS A 39 -6.14 1.32 10.43
CA CYS A 39 -4.94 0.61 10.83
C CYS A 39 -3.90 1.55 11.45
N LEU A 40 -3.21 1.06 12.46
CA LEU A 40 -2.01 1.70 12.99
C LEU A 40 -0.77 1.17 12.24
N PRO A 41 0.24 2.01 11.95
CA PRO A 41 1.35 1.63 11.07
C PRO A 41 2.07 0.35 11.49
N HIS A 42 2.37 0.20 12.78
CA HIS A 42 3.05 -0.98 13.30
C HIS A 42 2.20 -2.27 13.21
N LEU A 43 0.87 -2.18 13.30
CA LEU A 43 -0.04 -3.31 13.14
C LEU A 43 -0.22 -3.66 11.66
N TYR A 44 -0.32 -2.66 10.80
CA TYR A 44 -0.44 -2.87 9.37
C TYR A 44 0.82 -3.50 8.78
N GLY A 45 2.01 -3.01 9.14
CA GLY A 45 3.27 -3.62 8.74
C GLY A 45 3.40 -5.08 9.19
N LYS A 46 3.05 -5.38 10.45
CA LYS A 46 3.03 -6.77 10.95
C LYS A 46 2.05 -7.66 10.20
N ARG A 47 0.92 -7.14 9.72
CA ARG A 47 -0.02 -7.87 8.87
C ARG A 47 0.63 -8.29 7.56
N ILE A 48 1.35 -7.36 6.90
CA ILE A 48 2.10 -7.67 5.68
C ILE A 48 3.20 -8.70 5.95
N GLN A 49 4.00 -8.48 7.01
CA GLN A 49 5.03 -9.44 7.42
C GLN A 49 4.45 -10.85 7.64
N TYR A 50 3.31 -10.95 8.32
CA TYR A 50 2.63 -12.22 8.58
C TYR A 50 2.30 -12.98 7.30
N LEU A 51 1.85 -12.29 6.24
CA LEU A 51 1.61 -12.94 4.94
C LEU A 51 2.89 -13.53 4.36
N PHE A 52 4.01 -12.80 4.43
CA PHE A 52 5.30 -13.33 3.96
C PHE A 52 5.80 -14.53 4.77
N GLU A 53 5.44 -14.63 6.04
CA GLU A 53 5.80 -15.77 6.89
C GLU A 53 4.90 -17.00 6.69
N LYS A 54 3.63 -16.81 6.29
CA LYS A 54 2.63 -17.88 6.29
C LYS A 54 2.22 -18.36 4.90
N VAL A 55 2.21 -17.50 3.90
CA VAL A 55 1.75 -17.83 2.54
C VAL A 55 2.88 -18.54 1.77
N LYS A 56 2.69 -19.82 1.44
CA LYS A 56 3.75 -20.67 0.88
C LYS A 56 4.17 -20.30 -0.54
N ASN A 57 3.29 -19.71 -1.31
CA ASN A 57 3.51 -19.32 -2.71
C ASN A 57 3.60 -17.79 -2.88
N ILE A 58 3.93 -17.05 -1.82
CA ILE A 58 3.95 -15.60 -1.78
C ILE A 58 4.94 -14.99 -2.81
N ASP A 59 6.00 -15.70 -3.11
CA ASP A 59 7.04 -15.35 -4.09
C ASP A 59 6.54 -15.32 -5.54
N ARG A 60 5.37 -15.90 -5.82
CA ARG A 60 4.76 -15.94 -7.14
C ARG A 60 3.90 -14.71 -7.46
N ALA A 61 3.70 -13.81 -6.50
CA ALA A 61 2.91 -12.61 -6.68
C ALA A 61 3.57 -11.39 -6.02
N VAL A 62 3.20 -10.21 -6.47
CA VAL A 62 3.53 -8.95 -5.81
C VAL A 62 2.48 -8.66 -4.75
N ILE A 63 2.90 -8.40 -3.52
CA ILE A 63 2.01 -7.87 -2.49
C ILE A 63 1.96 -6.35 -2.65
N SER A 64 0.75 -5.86 -2.81
CA SER A 64 0.40 -4.45 -2.97
C SER A 64 -0.30 -3.92 -1.72
N VAL A 65 -0.13 -2.66 -1.41
CA VAL A 65 -0.80 -1.97 -0.32
C VAL A 65 -1.63 -0.80 -0.82
N HIS A 66 -2.77 -0.57 -0.18
CA HIS A 66 -3.69 0.53 -0.46
C HIS A 66 -4.26 1.04 0.86
N CYS A 67 -4.00 2.29 1.21
CA CYS A 67 -4.39 2.83 2.51
C CYS A 67 -5.23 4.08 2.38
N HIS A 68 -6.38 4.10 3.09
CA HIS A 68 -7.22 5.27 3.24
C HIS A 68 -6.76 6.14 4.42
N ASN A 69 -7.14 7.41 4.38
CA ASN A 69 -6.56 8.45 5.25
C ASN A 69 -7.50 8.93 6.37
N ASP A 70 -8.47 8.13 6.76
CA ASP A 70 -9.51 8.50 7.73
C ASP A 70 -8.94 8.95 9.08
N LEU A 71 -7.86 8.33 9.53
CA LEU A 71 -7.14 8.73 10.74
C LEU A 71 -5.86 9.53 10.46
N GLY A 72 -5.62 9.98 9.22
CA GLY A 72 -4.40 10.69 8.85
C GLY A 72 -3.15 9.82 8.82
N LEU A 73 -3.29 8.49 8.65
CA LEU A 73 -2.20 7.53 8.74
C LEU A 73 -1.90 6.79 7.42
N ALA A 74 -2.54 7.16 6.31
CA ALA A 74 -2.41 6.44 5.04
C ALA A 74 -0.95 6.32 4.60
N THR A 75 -0.21 7.40 4.56
CA THR A 75 1.21 7.43 4.17
C THR A 75 2.08 6.60 5.12
N ALA A 76 1.86 6.73 6.42
CA ALA A 76 2.59 5.95 7.43
C ALA A 76 2.31 4.45 7.32
N ASN A 77 1.05 4.05 7.07
CA ASN A 77 0.65 2.67 6.86
C ASN A 77 1.27 2.11 5.57
N THR A 78 1.23 2.87 4.47
CA THR A 78 1.83 2.47 3.19
C THR A 78 3.33 2.24 3.33
N ILE A 79 4.07 3.17 3.94
CA ILE A 79 5.51 3.00 4.19
C ILE A 79 5.76 1.79 5.09
N SER A 80 4.96 1.60 6.14
CA SER A 80 5.08 0.42 6.99
C SER A 80 4.89 -0.88 6.19
N GLY A 81 3.88 -0.93 5.32
CA GLY A 81 3.66 -2.08 4.44
C GLY A 81 4.84 -2.36 3.51
N LEU A 82 5.40 -1.32 2.89
CA LEU A 82 6.57 -1.44 1.99
C LEU A 82 7.81 -1.95 2.73
N ILE A 83 8.09 -1.44 3.94
CA ILE A 83 9.21 -1.90 4.77
C ILE A 83 9.06 -3.38 5.14
N HIS A 84 7.83 -3.86 5.34
CA HIS A 84 7.56 -5.24 5.72
C HIS A 84 7.35 -6.21 4.56
N GLY A 85 7.65 -5.78 3.32
CA GLY A 85 7.74 -6.71 2.19
C GLY A 85 6.90 -6.37 0.97
N ALA A 86 5.88 -5.53 1.07
CA ALA A 86 5.13 -5.09 -0.10
C ALA A 86 6.05 -4.41 -1.13
N ARG A 87 5.71 -4.56 -2.41
CA ARG A 87 6.51 -4.00 -3.52
C ARG A 87 5.69 -3.11 -4.46
N GLN A 88 4.41 -3.01 -4.21
CA GLN A 88 3.52 -2.07 -4.89
C GLN A 88 2.75 -1.26 -3.85
N ALA A 89 2.54 0.02 -4.13
CA ALA A 89 1.64 0.88 -3.37
C ALA A 89 0.68 1.57 -4.34
N GLU A 90 -0.60 1.46 -4.06
CA GLU A 90 -1.62 2.25 -4.74
C GLU A 90 -1.78 3.58 -4.03
N VAL A 91 -1.57 4.62 -4.79
CA VAL A 91 -1.53 5.99 -4.28
C VAL A 91 -2.19 6.94 -5.27
N THR A 92 -2.52 8.14 -4.85
CA THR A 92 -3.16 9.14 -5.71
C THR A 92 -2.41 10.46 -5.67
N ILE A 93 -2.45 11.21 -6.77
CA ILE A 93 -1.95 12.60 -6.78
C ILE A 93 -2.76 13.42 -5.77
N ASN A 94 -2.09 14.21 -4.95
CA ASN A 94 -2.68 15.02 -3.87
C ASN A 94 -3.44 14.20 -2.80
N GLY A 95 -3.29 12.87 -2.77
CA GLY A 95 -4.02 12.02 -1.84
C GLY A 95 -5.54 12.03 -2.05
N ILE A 96 -6.01 12.39 -3.25
CA ILE A 96 -7.47 12.40 -3.53
C ILE A 96 -8.05 11.00 -3.41
N GLY A 97 -9.28 10.90 -2.95
CA GLY A 97 -9.95 9.60 -2.79
C GLY A 97 -11.21 9.71 -1.94
N GLU A 98 -11.74 8.55 -1.59
CA GLU A 98 -12.94 8.46 -0.76
C GLU A 98 -12.73 9.06 0.62
N ARG A 99 -13.76 9.69 1.16
CA ARG A 99 -13.86 10.26 2.51
C ARG A 99 -12.73 11.26 2.81
N ALA A 100 -11.67 10.82 3.50
CA ALA A 100 -10.52 11.65 3.87
C ALA A 100 -9.34 11.52 2.88
N GLY A 101 -9.52 10.72 1.80
CA GLY A 101 -8.53 10.51 0.75
C GLY A 101 -7.72 9.23 0.91
N ASN A 102 -6.75 9.09 0.03
CA ASN A 102 -5.81 7.99 -0.05
C ASN A 102 -4.40 8.44 0.35
N THR A 103 -3.47 7.50 0.30
CA THR A 103 -2.03 7.84 0.37
C THR A 103 -1.64 8.76 -0.79
N SER A 104 -0.92 9.84 -0.50
CA SER A 104 -0.41 10.75 -1.51
C SER A 104 0.82 10.17 -2.22
N LEU A 105 0.81 10.22 -3.57
CA LEU A 105 1.97 9.84 -4.40
C LEU A 105 3.19 10.69 -4.04
N GLU A 106 3.00 11.99 -3.87
CA GLU A 106 4.07 12.95 -3.60
C GLU A 106 4.80 12.61 -2.30
N GLU A 107 4.03 12.26 -1.26
CA GLU A 107 4.60 11.90 0.04
C GLU A 107 5.42 10.60 -0.07
N ILE A 108 4.88 9.55 -0.69
CA ILE A 108 5.60 8.28 -0.86
C ILE A 108 6.87 8.47 -1.70
N ALA A 109 6.77 9.17 -2.83
CA ALA A 109 7.92 9.43 -3.70
C ALA A 109 9.03 10.17 -2.96
N MET A 110 8.68 11.18 -2.17
CA MET A 110 9.66 11.98 -1.43
C MET A 110 10.23 11.23 -0.22
N ILE A 111 9.44 10.43 0.50
CA ILE A 111 9.94 9.59 1.59
C ILE A 111 10.96 8.58 1.04
N VAL A 112 10.61 7.86 -0.01
CA VAL A 112 11.52 6.86 -0.64
C VAL A 112 12.80 7.53 -1.14
N LYS A 113 12.71 8.74 -1.69
CA LYS A 113 13.87 9.49 -2.20
C LYS A 113 14.78 10.03 -1.08
N THR A 114 14.20 10.46 0.04
CA THR A 114 14.96 11.10 1.13
C THR A 114 15.48 10.12 2.19
N HIS A 115 14.84 8.94 2.30
CA HIS A 115 15.19 7.90 3.27
C HIS A 115 15.74 6.64 2.57
N GLN A 116 16.93 6.76 1.99
CA GLN A 116 17.56 5.65 1.26
C GLN A 116 17.94 4.45 2.16
N ASP A 117 18.05 4.67 3.45
CA ASP A 117 18.27 3.65 4.49
C ASP A 117 17.10 2.65 4.62
N LEU A 118 15.91 2.99 4.09
CA LEU A 118 14.78 2.06 4.02
C LEU A 118 14.96 0.92 3.01
N GLY A 119 15.97 1.02 2.12
CA GLY A 119 16.19 0.03 1.07
C GLY A 119 15.10 0.00 -0.01
N LEU A 120 14.32 1.07 -0.11
CA LEU A 120 13.29 1.29 -1.12
C LEU A 120 13.81 2.26 -2.20
N TYR A 121 13.34 2.08 -3.42
CA TYR A 121 13.65 3.01 -4.51
C TYR A 121 12.44 3.22 -5.42
N THR A 122 12.45 4.31 -6.18
CA THR A 122 11.43 4.60 -7.19
C THR A 122 12.04 5.44 -8.32
N ASP A 123 11.55 5.22 -9.53
CA ASP A 123 11.93 6.02 -10.72
C ASP A 123 10.99 7.22 -10.95
N ILE A 124 10.13 7.55 -9.98
CA ILE A 124 9.25 8.70 -10.07
C ILE A 124 10.08 9.98 -10.16
N LYS A 125 9.82 10.76 -11.19
CA LYS A 125 10.48 12.05 -11.44
C LYS A 125 9.91 13.12 -10.51
N SER A 126 10.56 13.30 -9.36
CA SER A 126 10.08 14.20 -8.30
C SER A 126 9.95 15.66 -8.75
N GLU A 127 10.74 16.08 -9.75
CA GLU A 127 10.65 17.42 -10.36
C GLU A 127 9.33 17.68 -11.09
N ARG A 128 8.55 16.63 -11.39
CA ARG A 128 7.24 16.74 -12.06
C ARG A 128 6.07 16.73 -11.08
N LEU A 129 6.31 16.43 -9.81
CA LEU A 129 5.23 16.28 -8.82
C LEU A 129 4.43 17.56 -8.63
N TYR A 130 5.10 18.71 -8.57
CA TYR A 130 4.43 20.00 -8.40
C TYR A 130 3.49 20.33 -9.57
N ASP A 131 3.98 20.17 -10.80
CA ASP A 131 3.16 20.43 -12.00
C ASP A 131 1.94 19.49 -12.07
N LEU A 132 2.14 18.22 -11.71
CA LEU A 132 1.04 17.23 -11.65
C LEU A 132 0.03 17.57 -10.55
N SER A 133 0.50 17.99 -9.39
CA SER A 133 -0.36 18.41 -8.28
C SER A 133 -1.24 19.60 -8.67
N LEU A 134 -0.67 20.62 -9.33
CA LEU A 134 -1.43 21.75 -9.85
C LEU A 134 -2.46 21.32 -10.89
N LEU A 135 -2.04 20.50 -11.86
CA LEU A 135 -2.94 20.02 -12.91
C LEU A 135 -4.16 19.30 -12.33
N VAL A 136 -3.93 18.40 -11.35
CA VAL A 136 -5.05 17.68 -10.71
C VAL A 136 -5.93 18.63 -9.91
N SER A 137 -5.34 19.61 -9.21
CA SER A 137 -6.12 20.61 -8.44
C SER A 137 -6.99 21.50 -9.34
N ASP A 138 -6.53 21.77 -10.58
CA ASP A 138 -7.30 22.57 -11.54
C ASP A 138 -8.45 21.78 -12.19
N LEU A 139 -8.39 20.44 -12.15
CA LEU A 139 -9.39 19.55 -12.74
C LEU A 139 -10.47 19.11 -11.75
N MET A 140 -10.23 19.25 -10.45
CA MET A 140 -11.14 18.83 -9.36
C MET A 140 -11.96 19.99 -8.81
#